data_a450e1b55d9bc66d6cdeb90fb1c14e51
#
_entry.id   a450e1b55d9bc66d6cdeb90fb1c14e51
#
_cell.length_a   1.000
_cell.length_b   1.000
_cell.length_c   1.000
_cell.angle_alpha   90.00
_cell.angle_beta   90.00
_cell.angle_gamma   90.00
#
_symmetry.space_group_name_H-M   'P 1'
#
loop_
_entity.id
_entity.type
_entity.pdbx_description
1 polymer ?
#
loop_
_entity_poly.entity_id
_entity_poly.type
_entity_poly.pdbx_seq_one_letter_code
_entity_poly.pdbx_strand_id
1 'polypeptide(L)'
;FPDAIAFTPDGRYLLSADEGEDDLTGGRGFSIWSLTGELVWSDDGQTEQQAAAAGFYPDSEADEKGIEIEGITAGRFGARDFAFALSETGSFMAIYDISNVYAPEFVQILSTGNKPESVKAIPARNLIAVSAEGSNGTISIYEYVAAKEK
;
A
#
# COMPACT_ATOMS: atom_id res chain seq x y z
N PHE A 1 2.78 -1.14 14.16
CA PHE A 1 4.18 -1.57 14.03
C PHE A 1 4.61 -1.42 12.58
N PRO A 2 5.73 -0.70 12.27
CA PRO A 2 6.17 -0.55 10.90
C PRO A 2 6.90 -1.83 10.44
N ASP A 3 6.44 -2.42 9.36
CA ASP A 3 7.05 -3.59 8.76
C ASP A 3 7.94 -3.24 7.56
N ALA A 4 7.50 -2.34 6.71
CA ALA A 4 8.28 -1.86 5.58
C ALA A 4 8.30 -0.33 5.51
N ILE A 5 9.35 0.21 4.87
CA ILE A 5 9.49 1.65 4.65
C ILE A 5 9.85 1.94 3.18
N ALA A 6 9.40 3.10 2.71
CA ALA A 6 9.80 3.64 1.41
C ALA A 6 9.93 5.16 1.47
N PHE A 7 10.71 5.74 0.56
CA PHE A 7 10.73 7.19 0.37
C PHE A 7 9.67 7.61 -0.66
N THR A 8 9.12 8.81 -0.49
CA THR A 8 8.43 9.49 -1.59
C THR A 8 9.34 9.68 -2.78
N PRO A 9 8.84 9.81 -4.03
CA PRO A 9 9.68 9.95 -5.22
C PRO A 9 10.64 11.14 -5.20
N ASP A 10 10.31 12.18 -4.46
CA ASP A 10 11.17 13.37 -4.27
C ASP A 10 12.15 13.23 -3.09
N GLY A 11 12.08 12.11 -2.33
CA GLY A 11 12.92 11.83 -1.18
C GLY A 11 12.69 12.71 0.05
N ARG A 12 11.57 13.44 0.12
CA ARG A 12 11.31 14.41 1.20
C ARG A 12 10.53 13.84 2.38
N TYR A 13 9.86 12.70 2.18
CA TYR A 13 9.06 12.03 3.18
C TYR A 13 9.33 10.52 3.17
N LEU A 14 9.02 9.89 4.29
CA LEU A 14 9.00 8.43 4.45
C LEU A 14 7.56 7.94 4.51
N LEU A 15 7.33 6.77 3.93
CA LEU A 15 6.12 5.98 4.13
C LEU A 15 6.47 4.77 4.98
N SER A 16 5.59 4.39 5.91
CA SER A 16 5.66 3.11 6.63
C SER A 16 4.43 2.27 6.32
N ALA A 17 4.65 0.97 6.09
CA ALA A 17 3.59 -0.02 6.19
C ALA A 17 3.34 -0.25 7.68
N ASP A 18 2.11 -0.06 8.13
CA ASP A 18 1.76 -0.14 9.54
C ASP A 18 0.95 -1.42 9.76
N GLU A 19 1.66 -2.49 10.08
CA GLU A 19 1.09 -3.78 10.42
C GLU A 19 0.36 -3.71 11.77
N GLY A 20 -0.82 -4.34 11.85
CA GLY A 20 -1.52 -4.56 13.10
C GLY A 20 -0.92 -5.73 13.87
N GLU A 21 -1.29 -5.85 15.15
CA GLU A 21 -0.92 -6.97 16.01
C GLU A 21 -2.15 -7.78 16.42
N ASP A 22 -1.93 -9.03 16.85
CA ASP A 22 -2.99 -9.95 17.25
C ASP A 22 -3.81 -9.46 18.44
N ASP A 23 -3.27 -8.54 19.24
CA ASP A 23 -3.97 -7.91 20.37
C ASP A 23 -4.75 -6.66 20.00
N LEU A 24 -4.96 -6.42 18.70
CA LEU A 24 -5.66 -5.27 18.12
C LEU A 24 -4.93 -3.93 18.32
N THR A 25 -3.66 -3.95 18.68
CA THR A 25 -2.81 -2.75 18.72
C THR A 25 -2.13 -2.47 17.37
N GLY A 26 -1.54 -1.30 17.24
CA GLY A 26 -0.85 -0.88 16.02
C GLY A 26 -1.79 -0.32 14.95
N GLY A 27 -1.21 0.07 13.83
CA GLY A 27 -1.94 0.52 12.65
C GLY A 27 -2.33 -0.64 11.75
N ARG A 28 -3.29 -0.41 10.87
CA ARG A 28 -3.71 -1.38 9.85
C ARG A 28 -3.82 -0.67 8.51
N GLY A 29 -2.74 -0.04 8.09
CA GLY A 29 -2.70 0.79 6.90
C GLY A 29 -1.29 1.28 6.62
N PHE A 30 -1.14 2.55 6.31
CA PHE A 30 0.19 3.15 6.14
C PHE A 30 0.23 4.59 6.66
N SER A 31 1.42 5.07 6.95
CA SER A 31 1.65 6.43 7.43
C SER A 31 2.69 7.17 6.60
N ILE A 32 2.62 8.48 6.59
CA ILE A 32 3.59 9.38 5.97
C ILE A 32 4.26 10.20 7.06
N TRP A 33 5.60 10.24 7.03
CA TRP A 33 6.44 10.87 8.03
C TRP A 33 7.37 11.90 7.41
N SER A 34 7.63 12.99 8.13
CA SER A 34 8.74 13.87 7.78
C SER A 34 10.08 13.18 8.06
N LEU A 35 11.17 13.68 7.46
CA LEU A 35 12.51 13.17 7.75
C LEU A 35 13.02 13.56 9.17
N THR A 36 12.26 14.37 9.91
CA THR A 36 12.51 14.68 11.33
C THR A 36 11.72 13.78 12.27
N GLY A 37 10.92 12.83 11.75
CA GLY A 37 10.15 11.86 12.51
C GLY A 37 8.76 12.34 12.94
N GLU A 38 8.27 13.47 12.37
CA GLU A 38 6.91 13.94 12.64
C GLU A 38 5.90 13.21 11.73
N LEU A 39 4.79 12.78 12.31
CA LEU A 39 3.68 12.21 11.55
C LEU A 39 3.02 13.31 10.70
N VAL A 40 2.97 13.09 9.39
CA VAL A 40 2.37 14.01 8.41
C VAL A 40 0.95 13.60 8.10
N TRP A 41 0.73 12.30 7.93
CA TRP A 41 -0.58 11.71 7.63
C TRP A 41 -0.61 10.25 8.06
N SER A 42 -1.78 9.77 8.46
CA SER A 42 -2.07 8.37 8.77
C SER A 42 -3.32 7.93 8.05
N ASP A 43 -3.35 6.68 7.64
CA ASP A 43 -4.47 6.04 6.95
C ASP A 43 -5.75 5.97 7.82
N ASP A 44 -5.61 5.83 9.13
CA ASP A 44 -6.70 5.76 10.11
C ASP A 44 -7.85 4.80 9.71
N GLY A 45 -7.51 3.66 9.09
CA GLY A 45 -8.46 2.62 8.69
C GLY A 45 -9.18 2.88 7.36
N GLN A 46 -8.74 3.86 6.57
CA GLN A 46 -9.32 4.11 5.24
C GLN A 46 -9.10 2.91 4.31
N THR A 47 -7.91 2.29 4.32
CA THR A 47 -7.63 1.11 3.48
C THR A 47 -8.51 -0.07 3.87
N GLU A 48 -8.75 -0.32 5.17
CA GLU A 48 -9.68 -1.35 5.62
C GLU A 48 -11.12 -1.11 5.10
N GLN A 49 -11.59 0.14 5.17
CA GLN A 49 -12.91 0.51 4.66
C GLN A 49 -13.02 0.30 3.14
N GLN A 50 -11.97 0.67 2.39
CA GLN A 50 -11.94 0.46 0.94
C GLN A 50 -11.85 -1.03 0.59
N ALA A 51 -11.08 -1.81 1.35
CA ALA A 51 -11.01 -3.26 1.20
C ALA A 51 -12.36 -3.93 1.45
N ALA A 52 -13.05 -3.56 2.52
CA ALA A 52 -14.39 -4.06 2.82
C ALA A 52 -15.40 -3.68 1.73
N ALA A 53 -15.39 -2.45 1.26
CA ALA A 53 -16.28 -1.99 0.19
C ALA A 53 -16.04 -2.72 -1.15
N ALA A 54 -14.79 -3.12 -1.42
CA ALA A 54 -14.39 -3.83 -2.62
C ALA A 54 -14.46 -5.37 -2.50
N GLY A 55 -14.78 -5.92 -1.31
CA GLY A 55 -14.85 -7.36 -1.06
C GLY A 55 -13.49 -8.03 -0.87
N PHE A 56 -12.48 -7.28 -0.45
CA PHE A 56 -11.12 -7.77 -0.17
C PHE A 56 -10.80 -7.88 1.33
N TYR A 57 -11.72 -7.47 2.21
CA TYR A 57 -11.44 -7.54 3.65
C TYR A 57 -11.42 -9.00 4.14
N PRO A 58 -10.36 -9.44 4.84
CA PRO A 58 -10.25 -10.80 5.35
C PRO A 58 -11.02 -10.94 6.67
N ASP A 59 -12.30 -11.24 6.60
CA ASP A 59 -13.18 -11.35 7.79
C ASP A 59 -12.64 -12.31 8.86
N SER A 60 -11.89 -13.34 8.46
CA SER A 60 -11.25 -14.29 9.39
C SER A 60 -10.16 -13.66 10.24
N GLU A 61 -9.57 -12.55 9.80
CA GLU A 61 -8.46 -11.86 10.45
C GLU A 61 -8.93 -10.59 11.20
N ALA A 62 -10.24 -10.36 11.26
CA ALA A 62 -10.80 -9.13 11.83
C ALA A 62 -10.43 -8.93 13.31
N ASP A 63 -10.38 -10.03 14.08
CA ASP A 63 -10.00 -10.05 15.51
C ASP A 63 -8.49 -10.18 15.73
N GLU A 64 -7.70 -10.18 14.66
CA GLU A 64 -6.25 -10.30 14.66
C GLU A 64 -5.64 -9.08 13.94
N LYS A 65 -4.78 -9.30 12.95
CA LYS A 65 -4.06 -8.24 12.23
C LYS A 65 -4.89 -7.49 11.16
N GLY A 66 -6.12 -7.92 10.90
CA GLY A 66 -6.97 -7.32 9.88
C GLY A 66 -6.39 -7.48 8.49
N ILE A 67 -6.24 -6.36 7.76
CA ILE A 67 -5.68 -6.39 6.38
C ILE A 67 -4.16 -6.57 6.33
N GLU A 68 -3.45 -6.46 7.43
CA GLU A 68 -2.01 -6.71 7.55
C GLU A 68 -1.20 -6.07 6.40
N ILE A 69 -0.91 -4.77 6.53
CA ILE A 69 -0.14 -4.05 5.52
C ILE A 69 1.35 -4.29 5.76
N GLU A 70 1.94 -5.19 4.97
CA GLU A 70 3.33 -5.61 5.08
C GLU A 70 4.29 -4.89 4.13
N GLY A 71 3.85 -4.59 2.93
CA GLY A 71 4.70 -4.00 1.92
C GLY A 71 4.28 -2.61 1.51
N ILE A 72 5.26 -1.73 1.29
CA ILE A 72 5.00 -0.39 0.75
C ILE A 72 6.10 0.06 -0.20
N THR A 73 5.71 0.74 -1.26
CA THR A 73 6.62 1.47 -2.16
C THR A 73 5.96 2.73 -2.69
N ALA A 74 6.75 3.62 -3.24
CA ALA A 74 6.23 4.78 -3.95
C ALA A 74 6.90 4.95 -5.30
N GLY A 75 6.20 5.61 -6.23
CA GLY A 75 6.73 5.89 -7.56
C GLY A 75 6.01 7.03 -8.25
N ARG A 76 6.75 7.78 -9.07
CA ARG A 76 6.16 8.80 -9.95
C ARG A 76 5.80 8.20 -11.28
N PHE A 77 4.52 8.26 -11.61
CA PHE A 77 3.99 7.81 -12.90
C PHE A 77 3.24 8.97 -13.57
N GLY A 78 3.67 9.33 -14.76
CA GLY A 78 3.22 10.55 -15.38
C GLY A 78 3.57 11.78 -14.54
N ALA A 79 2.58 12.59 -14.18
CA ALA A 79 2.75 13.79 -13.37
C ALA A 79 2.40 13.59 -11.88
N ARG A 80 2.09 12.35 -11.46
CA ARG A 80 1.60 12.05 -10.11
C ARG A 80 2.54 11.14 -9.35
N ASP A 81 2.55 11.31 -8.04
CA ASP A 81 3.23 10.41 -7.11
C ASP A 81 2.21 9.45 -6.50
N PHE A 82 2.52 8.16 -6.52
CA PHE A 82 1.66 7.12 -5.98
C PHE A 82 2.36 6.33 -4.88
N ALA A 83 1.59 5.95 -3.85
CA ALA A 83 1.94 4.91 -2.90
C ALA A 83 1.21 3.61 -3.27
N PHE A 84 1.90 2.48 -3.06
CA PHE A 84 1.41 1.12 -3.28
C PHE A 84 1.60 0.36 -1.98
N ALA A 85 0.50 0.07 -1.28
CA ALA A 85 0.48 -0.65 -0.01
C ALA A 85 -0.05 -2.07 -0.23
N LEU A 86 0.68 -3.07 0.25
CA LEU A 86 0.30 -4.48 0.13
C LEU A 86 -0.38 -4.98 1.39
N SER A 87 -1.51 -5.65 1.23
CA SER A 87 -2.17 -6.41 2.27
C SER A 87 -1.86 -7.90 2.10
N GLU A 88 -1.17 -8.50 3.08
CA GLU A 88 -0.85 -9.93 3.05
C GLU A 88 -2.13 -10.77 3.15
N THR A 89 -2.88 -10.58 4.23
CA THR A 89 -4.09 -11.35 4.52
C THR A 89 -5.21 -11.12 3.52
N GLY A 90 -5.36 -9.89 3.01
CA GLY A 90 -6.35 -9.54 2.00
C GLY A 90 -5.93 -9.87 0.57
N SER A 91 -4.66 -10.20 0.33
CA SER A 91 -4.11 -10.52 -1.01
C SER A 91 -4.41 -9.42 -2.04
N PHE A 92 -4.14 -8.16 -1.66
CA PHE A 92 -4.36 -7.01 -2.54
C PHE A 92 -3.25 -5.96 -2.45
N MET A 93 -3.25 -5.07 -3.41
CA MET A 93 -2.46 -3.84 -3.43
C MET A 93 -3.40 -2.64 -3.47
N ALA A 94 -3.37 -1.81 -2.44
CA ALA A 94 -4.05 -0.53 -2.41
C ALA A 94 -3.17 0.56 -3.02
N ILE A 95 -3.75 1.42 -3.85
CA ILE A 95 -3.06 2.49 -4.56
C ILE A 95 -3.63 3.84 -4.13
N TYR A 96 -2.74 4.73 -3.72
CA TYR A 96 -3.05 6.10 -3.32
C TYR A 96 -2.27 7.10 -4.15
N ASP A 97 -2.92 8.18 -4.59
CA ASP A 97 -2.25 9.39 -5.09
C ASP A 97 -1.72 10.17 -3.88
N ILE A 98 -0.41 10.28 -3.78
CA ILE A 98 0.29 11.00 -2.71
C ILE A 98 0.96 12.27 -3.21
N SER A 99 0.53 12.81 -4.36
CA SER A 99 1.05 14.09 -4.88
C SER A 99 0.86 15.23 -3.88
N ASN A 100 -0.16 15.14 -3.03
CA ASN A 100 -0.28 15.91 -1.81
C ASN A 100 -0.15 14.98 -0.59
N VAL A 101 1.03 14.96 0.04
CA VAL A 101 1.33 14.08 1.18
C VAL A 101 0.50 14.38 2.43
N TYR A 102 -0.13 15.56 2.52
CA TYR A 102 -1.02 15.94 3.63
C TYR A 102 -2.47 15.48 3.44
N ALA A 103 -2.82 15.08 2.23
CA ALA A 103 -4.15 14.60 1.88
C ALA A 103 -4.05 13.56 0.74
N PRO A 104 -3.50 12.37 1.01
CA PRO A 104 -3.51 11.25 0.06
C PRO A 104 -4.93 10.89 -0.38
N GLU A 105 -5.08 10.56 -1.65
CA GLU A 105 -6.36 10.18 -2.23
C GLU A 105 -6.34 8.71 -2.65
N PHE A 106 -7.31 7.93 -2.17
CA PHE A 106 -7.49 6.55 -2.60
C PHE A 106 -7.83 6.49 -4.11
N VAL A 107 -7.14 5.61 -4.84
CA VAL A 107 -7.34 5.45 -6.29
C VAL A 107 -8.08 4.15 -6.59
N GLN A 108 -7.53 3.02 -6.15
CA GLN A 108 -8.10 1.70 -6.40
C GLN A 108 -7.42 0.61 -5.57
N ILE A 109 -8.07 -0.57 -5.54
CA ILE A 109 -7.48 -1.83 -5.08
C ILE A 109 -7.33 -2.77 -6.28
N LEU A 110 -6.21 -3.48 -6.34
CA LEU A 110 -5.94 -4.54 -7.30
C LEU A 110 -5.63 -5.85 -6.56
N SER A 111 -6.19 -6.97 -7.03
CA SER A 111 -5.83 -8.29 -6.51
C SER A 111 -4.36 -8.61 -6.81
N THR A 112 -3.71 -9.32 -5.90
CA THR A 112 -2.34 -9.82 -6.05
C THR A 112 -2.33 -11.36 -6.08
N GLY A 113 -1.13 -11.95 -6.10
CA GLY A 113 -0.97 -13.33 -5.65
C GLY A 113 -1.29 -13.45 -4.16
N ASN A 114 -1.50 -14.69 -3.70
CA ASN A 114 -1.82 -14.97 -2.30
C ASN A 114 -0.62 -14.64 -1.40
N LYS A 115 -0.85 -13.94 -0.30
CA LYS A 115 0.17 -13.48 0.64
C LYS A 115 1.28 -12.66 -0.04
N PRO A 116 0.98 -11.45 -0.52
CA PRO A 116 1.99 -10.58 -1.10
C PRO A 116 2.90 -9.98 -0.02
N GLU A 117 4.21 -10.10 -0.25
CA GLU A 117 5.26 -9.71 0.70
C GLU A 117 5.98 -8.42 0.30
N SER A 118 6.25 -8.26 -0.98
CA SER A 118 7.09 -7.17 -1.44
C SER A 118 6.58 -6.54 -2.71
N VAL A 119 6.69 -5.21 -2.77
CA VAL A 119 6.29 -4.40 -3.92
C VAL A 119 7.42 -3.49 -4.37
N LYS A 120 7.56 -3.33 -5.67
CA LYS A 120 8.54 -2.45 -6.29
C LYS A 120 7.93 -1.63 -7.41
N ALA A 121 7.95 -0.31 -7.26
CA ALA A 121 7.66 0.61 -8.35
C ALA A 121 8.85 0.69 -9.32
N ILE A 122 8.58 0.66 -10.62
CA ILE A 122 9.56 0.76 -11.70
C ILE A 122 9.10 1.85 -12.69
N PRO A 123 9.11 3.13 -12.29
CA PRO A 123 8.52 4.21 -13.07
C PRO A 123 9.11 4.37 -14.47
N ALA A 124 10.42 4.12 -14.63
CA ALA A 124 11.09 4.18 -15.92
C ALA A 124 10.51 3.21 -16.98
N ARG A 125 9.71 2.23 -16.54
CA ARG A 125 9.04 1.26 -17.42
C ARG A 125 7.52 1.29 -17.31
N ASN A 126 6.96 2.20 -16.53
CA ASN A 126 5.54 2.23 -16.19
C ASN A 126 5.03 0.93 -15.55
N LEU A 127 5.87 0.26 -14.75
CA LEU A 127 5.54 -1.04 -14.15
C LEU A 127 5.59 -0.99 -12.63
N ILE A 128 4.79 -1.87 -12.02
CA ILE A 128 4.83 -2.21 -10.60
C ILE A 128 4.95 -3.74 -10.52
N ALA A 129 5.89 -4.24 -9.74
CA ALA A 129 6.10 -5.67 -9.51
C ALA A 129 5.76 -6.01 -8.05
N VAL A 130 5.05 -7.12 -7.85
CA VAL A 130 4.66 -7.66 -6.54
C VAL A 130 5.10 -9.11 -6.46
N SER A 131 5.79 -9.48 -5.39
CA SER A 131 6.04 -10.88 -5.05
C SER A 131 5.06 -11.34 -3.98
N ALA A 132 4.59 -12.58 -4.08
CA ALA A 132 3.70 -13.23 -3.13
C ALA A 132 4.21 -14.63 -2.81
N GLU A 133 4.19 -15.01 -1.52
CA GLU A 133 4.78 -16.27 -1.05
C GLU A 133 3.77 -17.43 -0.95
N GLY A 134 2.48 -17.19 -1.11
CA GLY A 134 1.45 -18.23 -1.01
C GLY A 134 1.82 -19.51 -1.74
N SER A 135 1.08 -20.59 -1.55
CA SER A 135 1.44 -21.98 -1.83
C SER A 135 2.13 -22.28 -3.17
N ASN A 136 2.08 -21.38 -4.13
CA ASN A 136 2.73 -21.53 -5.45
C ASN A 136 3.72 -20.41 -5.78
N GLY A 137 4.02 -19.49 -4.85
CA GLY A 137 4.87 -18.34 -5.09
C GLY A 137 4.61 -17.63 -6.43
N THR A 138 4.34 -16.35 -6.46
CA THR A 138 4.08 -15.64 -7.72
C THR A 138 4.82 -14.31 -7.78
N ILE A 139 5.08 -13.86 -9.00
CA ILE A 139 5.45 -12.47 -9.28
C ILE A 139 4.38 -11.91 -10.22
N SER A 140 3.66 -10.90 -9.74
CA SER A 140 2.65 -10.18 -10.53
C SER A 140 3.24 -8.88 -11.05
N ILE A 141 2.98 -8.57 -12.31
CA ILE A 141 3.43 -7.32 -12.94
C ILE A 141 2.19 -6.52 -13.35
N TYR A 142 2.15 -5.26 -12.94
CA TYR A 142 1.09 -4.32 -13.28
C TYR A 142 1.68 -3.21 -14.13
N GLU A 143 0.91 -2.75 -15.10
CA GLU A 143 1.27 -1.64 -15.96
C GLU A 143 0.48 -0.39 -15.58
N TYR A 144 1.19 0.73 -15.41
CA TYR A 144 0.53 2.02 -15.29
C TYR A 144 0.06 2.49 -16.66
N VAL A 145 -1.23 2.74 -16.76
CA VAL A 145 -1.86 3.34 -17.95
C VAL A 145 -2.47 4.68 -17.53
N ALA A 146 -2.00 5.76 -18.12
CA ALA A 146 -2.58 7.08 -17.89
C ALA A 146 -4.07 7.08 -18.26
N ALA A 147 -4.90 7.68 -17.40
CA ALA A 147 -6.31 7.88 -17.75
C ALA A 147 -6.39 8.68 -19.05
N LYS A 148 -7.22 8.22 -19.99
CA LYS A 148 -7.50 9.02 -21.20
C LYS A 148 -8.23 10.27 -20.76
N GLU A 149 -7.68 11.43 -21.05
CA GLU A 149 -8.42 12.68 -20.93
C GLU A 149 -9.70 12.57 -21.78
N LYS A 150 -10.83 12.87 -21.15
CA LYS A 150 -12.14 12.90 -21.85
C LYS A 150 -12.33 14.21 -22.55
#